data_9eec74cc9abfe76766afdaa3dba8a6a1
#
_entry.id   9eec74cc9abfe76766afdaa3dba8a6a1
#
_cell.length_a   1.000
_cell.length_b   1.000
_cell.length_c   1.000
_cell.angle_alpha   90.00
_cell.angle_beta   90.00
_cell.angle_gamma   90.00
#
_symmetry.space_group_name_H-M   'P 1'
#
loop_
_entity.id
_entity.type
_entity.pdbx_description
1 polymer ?
#
loop_
_entity_poly.entity_id
_entity_poly.type
_entity_poly.pdbx_seq_one_letter_code
_entity_poly.pdbx_strand_id
1 'polypeptide(L)'
;MRRFQIIVEGDADKKFFEDYYHHIFGEKAPQGSITHPGKDGDTGGYQKLRSEDAIGAMRQNTDLGGINLVFFDADEDIEARRAELLAIKEEFGVEFELFLLPNDKDTGALEDLLENIINPNNQPVMDCWQTYEEKLGEVRIPTKTPPTLTIPAKKTKIYAYLETLLGTSKTQKKLIKDANRNYENTLHWNLDAEYLEPLKAFLMKYL
;
A
#
# COMPACT_ATOMS: atom_id res chain seq x y z
N MET A 1 -7.34 -17.45 -17.68
CA MET A 1 -6.81 -16.91 -16.39
C MET A 1 -7.63 -17.49 -15.25
N ARG A 2 -7.00 -17.90 -14.16
CA ARG A 2 -7.70 -18.41 -12.96
C ARG A 2 -8.48 -17.27 -12.33
N ARG A 3 -9.67 -17.54 -11.75
CA ARG A 3 -10.43 -16.55 -10.97
C ARG A 3 -9.62 -16.17 -9.73
N PHE A 4 -9.55 -14.88 -9.42
CA PHE A 4 -8.84 -14.39 -8.25
C PHE A 4 -9.56 -13.19 -7.61
N GLN A 5 -9.24 -12.93 -6.34
CA GLN A 5 -9.58 -11.73 -5.63
C GLN A 5 -8.34 -11.24 -4.87
N ILE A 6 -7.97 -10.00 -5.09
CA ILE A 6 -6.95 -9.28 -4.33
C ILE A 6 -7.67 -8.42 -3.31
N ILE A 7 -7.34 -8.60 -2.04
CA ILE A 7 -7.90 -7.86 -0.91
C ILE A 7 -6.77 -7.05 -0.29
N VAL A 8 -6.93 -5.74 -0.30
CA VAL A 8 -5.94 -4.78 0.20
C VAL A 8 -6.49 -4.00 1.39
N GLU A 9 -5.65 -3.22 2.07
CA GLU A 9 -6.07 -2.52 3.29
C GLU A 9 -6.98 -1.32 3.00
N GLY A 10 -6.67 -0.52 1.96
CA GLY A 10 -7.40 0.71 1.66
C GLY A 10 -7.33 1.17 0.21
N ASP A 11 -7.85 2.39 -0.04
CA ASP A 11 -7.95 2.98 -1.39
C ASP A 11 -6.58 3.22 -2.05
N ALA A 12 -5.56 3.60 -1.25
CA ALA A 12 -4.21 3.83 -1.76
C ALA A 12 -3.60 2.54 -2.31
N ASP A 13 -3.73 1.46 -1.53
CA ASP A 13 -3.26 0.13 -1.91
C ASP A 13 -3.99 -0.38 -3.14
N LYS A 14 -5.32 -0.25 -3.15
CA LYS A 14 -6.14 -0.66 -4.28
C LYS A 14 -5.65 -0.01 -5.58
N LYS A 15 -5.44 1.30 -5.54
CA LYS A 15 -4.94 2.03 -6.72
C LYS A 15 -3.55 1.59 -7.13
N PHE A 16 -2.65 1.33 -6.14
CA PHE A 16 -1.31 0.80 -6.43
C PHE A 16 -1.39 -0.59 -7.08
N PHE A 17 -2.19 -1.50 -6.53
CA PHE A 17 -2.31 -2.86 -7.07
C PHE A 17 -3.01 -2.89 -8.43
N GLU A 18 -3.96 -1.99 -8.72
CA GLU A 18 -4.57 -1.86 -10.06
C GLU A 18 -3.53 -1.47 -11.12
N ASP A 19 -2.68 -0.48 -10.83
CA ASP A 19 -1.63 -0.02 -11.75
C ASP A 19 -0.49 -1.05 -11.85
N TYR A 20 -0.08 -1.65 -10.73
CA TYR A 20 0.98 -2.66 -10.73
C TYR A 20 0.57 -3.95 -11.42
N TYR A 21 -0.69 -4.38 -11.25
CA TYR A 21 -1.24 -5.50 -12.02
C TYR A 21 -1.17 -5.22 -13.52
N HIS A 22 -1.62 -4.04 -13.96
CA HIS A 22 -1.56 -3.65 -15.37
C HIS A 22 -0.11 -3.62 -15.89
N HIS A 23 0.82 -3.11 -15.10
CA HIS A 23 2.24 -3.09 -15.45
C HIS A 23 2.82 -4.50 -15.66
N ILE A 24 2.50 -5.46 -14.77
CA ILE A 24 3.04 -6.84 -14.85
C ILE A 24 2.38 -7.64 -15.99
N PHE A 25 1.06 -7.58 -16.11
CA PHE A 25 0.30 -8.48 -16.98
C PHE A 25 -0.07 -7.85 -18.32
N GLY A 26 0.12 -6.55 -18.51
CA GLY A 26 -0.20 -5.82 -19.75
C GLY A 26 -1.71 -5.63 -19.97
N GLU A 27 -2.55 -6.02 -19.03
CA GLU A 27 -4.00 -5.87 -19.07
C GLU A 27 -4.55 -5.41 -17.72
N LYS A 28 -5.69 -4.74 -17.74
CA LYS A 28 -6.34 -4.31 -16.48
C LYS A 28 -6.88 -5.51 -15.73
N ALA A 29 -6.75 -5.47 -14.40
CA ALA A 29 -7.40 -6.44 -13.54
C ALA A 29 -8.92 -6.49 -13.80
N PRO A 30 -9.55 -7.67 -13.77
CA PRO A 30 -11.00 -7.79 -13.91
C PRO A 30 -11.73 -6.87 -12.93
N GLN A 31 -12.82 -6.25 -13.38
CA GLN A 31 -13.59 -5.35 -12.54
C GLN A 31 -14.02 -6.02 -11.24
N GLY A 32 -13.72 -5.40 -10.11
CA GLY A 32 -14.05 -5.92 -8.78
C GLY A 32 -13.15 -7.04 -8.26
N SER A 33 -12.07 -7.38 -8.98
CA SER A 33 -11.09 -8.37 -8.51
C SER A 33 -10.08 -7.80 -7.51
N ILE A 34 -9.95 -6.47 -7.42
CA ILE A 34 -9.13 -5.77 -6.42
C ILE A 34 -10.07 -4.95 -5.54
N THR A 35 -10.12 -5.28 -4.25
CA THR A 35 -11.08 -4.69 -3.30
C THR A 35 -10.40 -4.42 -1.96
N HIS A 36 -11.05 -3.63 -1.12
CA HIS A 36 -10.70 -3.50 0.30
C HIS A 36 -11.95 -3.74 1.17
N PRO A 37 -11.80 -4.19 2.43
CA PRO A 37 -12.92 -4.62 3.28
C PRO A 37 -13.70 -3.46 3.93
N GLY A 38 -13.57 -2.23 3.45
CA GLY A 38 -14.31 -1.04 3.90
C GLY A 38 -15.27 -0.54 2.85
N LYS A 39 -16.14 0.41 3.23
CA LYS A 39 -16.90 1.22 2.27
C LYS A 39 -15.98 2.30 1.71
N ASP A 40 -16.23 2.75 0.49
CA ASP A 40 -15.48 3.86 -0.13
C ASP A 40 -15.36 5.04 0.84
N GLY A 41 -14.13 5.49 1.07
CA GLY A 41 -13.81 6.58 2.00
C GLY A 41 -13.71 6.19 3.48
N ASP A 42 -13.88 4.92 3.82
CA ASP A 42 -13.62 4.41 5.17
C ASP A 42 -12.16 3.90 5.26
N THR A 43 -11.48 4.24 6.35
CA THR A 43 -10.16 3.65 6.63
C THR A 43 -10.35 2.17 6.89
N GLY A 44 -9.84 1.32 5.98
CA GLY A 44 -9.95 -0.12 6.06
C GLY A 44 -9.43 -0.67 7.38
N GLY A 45 -8.24 -1.19 7.36
CA GLY A 45 -7.59 -1.84 8.49
C GLY A 45 -7.96 -3.32 8.58
N TYR A 46 -7.02 -4.10 9.10
CA TYR A 46 -7.12 -5.57 9.14
C TYR A 46 -8.35 -6.08 9.92
N GLN A 47 -8.86 -5.30 10.88
CA GLN A 47 -10.06 -5.66 11.64
C GLN A 47 -11.30 -5.82 10.74
N LYS A 48 -11.37 -5.09 9.64
CA LYS A 48 -12.48 -5.16 8.70
C LYS A 48 -12.45 -6.42 7.82
N LEU A 49 -11.31 -7.11 7.74
CA LEU A 49 -11.24 -8.41 7.09
C LEU A 49 -12.13 -9.46 7.80
N ARG A 50 -12.47 -9.22 9.09
CA ARG A 50 -13.40 -10.05 9.88
C ARG A 50 -14.87 -9.78 9.57
N SER A 51 -15.19 -8.80 8.71
CA SER A 51 -16.57 -8.49 8.37
C SER A 51 -17.24 -9.64 7.62
N GLU A 52 -18.56 -9.81 7.85
CA GLU A 52 -19.34 -10.84 7.14
C GLU A 52 -19.23 -10.70 5.62
N ASP A 53 -19.18 -9.46 5.12
CA ASP A 53 -19.06 -9.17 3.69
C ASP A 53 -17.70 -9.66 3.14
N ALA A 54 -16.57 -9.36 3.82
CA ALA A 54 -15.25 -9.79 3.38
C ALA A 54 -15.10 -11.32 3.46
N ILE A 55 -15.52 -11.93 4.56
CA ILE A 55 -15.50 -13.39 4.75
C ILE A 55 -16.40 -14.08 3.71
N GLY A 56 -17.60 -13.56 3.49
CA GLY A 56 -18.53 -14.08 2.50
C GLY A 56 -17.98 -14.02 1.08
N ALA A 57 -17.33 -12.90 0.72
CA ALA A 57 -16.70 -12.72 -0.59
C ALA A 57 -15.54 -13.72 -0.81
N MET A 58 -14.68 -13.93 0.20
CA MET A 58 -13.59 -14.90 0.13
C MET A 58 -14.10 -16.33 -0.06
N ARG A 59 -15.14 -16.73 0.71
CA ARG A 59 -15.77 -18.05 0.56
C ARG A 59 -16.35 -18.24 -0.83
N GLN A 60 -17.17 -17.28 -1.28
CA GLN A 60 -17.76 -17.33 -2.62
C GLN A 60 -16.71 -17.45 -3.72
N ASN A 61 -15.61 -16.70 -3.60
CA ASN A 61 -14.52 -16.79 -4.59
C ASN A 61 -13.86 -18.18 -4.58
N THR A 62 -13.61 -18.75 -3.39
CA THR A 62 -13.05 -20.11 -3.22
C THR A 62 -13.99 -21.17 -3.77
N ASP A 63 -15.30 -21.11 -3.48
CA ASP A 63 -16.32 -22.04 -3.95
C ASP A 63 -16.41 -22.06 -5.49
N LEU A 64 -16.11 -20.92 -6.11
CA LEU A 64 -16.04 -20.79 -7.58
C LEU A 64 -14.66 -21.15 -8.17
N GLY A 65 -13.78 -21.79 -7.39
CA GLY A 65 -12.46 -22.24 -7.81
C GLY A 65 -11.43 -21.11 -7.92
N GLY A 66 -11.74 -19.94 -7.36
CA GLY A 66 -10.83 -18.79 -7.32
C GLY A 66 -9.82 -18.86 -6.19
N ILE A 67 -8.87 -17.94 -6.20
CA ILE A 67 -7.87 -17.73 -5.15
C ILE A 67 -8.05 -16.34 -4.52
N ASN A 68 -7.90 -16.26 -3.21
CA ASN A 68 -7.87 -14.99 -2.47
C ASN A 68 -6.42 -14.66 -2.12
N LEU A 69 -6.01 -13.45 -2.45
CA LEU A 69 -4.70 -12.89 -2.11
C LEU A 69 -4.92 -11.69 -1.21
N VAL A 70 -4.33 -11.70 -0.02
CA VAL A 70 -4.48 -10.65 1.00
C VAL A 70 -3.16 -9.89 1.11
N PHE A 71 -3.23 -8.57 0.95
CA PHE A 71 -2.09 -7.66 1.05
C PHE A 71 -2.41 -6.59 2.08
N PHE A 72 -1.69 -6.61 3.19
CA PHE A 72 -1.85 -5.66 4.30
C PHE A 72 -0.49 -5.14 4.75
N ASP A 73 -0.50 -4.01 5.45
CA ASP A 73 0.71 -3.44 6.02
C ASP A 73 1.27 -4.33 7.13
N ALA A 74 2.59 -4.50 7.18
CA ALA A 74 3.27 -5.19 8.27
C ALA A 74 3.28 -4.37 9.57
N ASP A 75 3.10 -3.06 9.43
CA ASP A 75 3.22 -2.09 10.52
C ASP A 75 4.55 -2.18 11.28
N GLU A 76 4.52 -2.13 12.61
CA GLU A 76 5.71 -2.14 13.47
C GLU A 76 6.22 -3.55 13.80
N ASP A 77 5.37 -4.59 13.64
CA ASP A 77 5.69 -5.98 13.97
C ASP A 77 5.09 -6.95 12.96
N ILE A 78 5.90 -7.35 11.99
CA ILE A 78 5.48 -8.22 10.89
C ILE A 78 5.02 -9.61 11.39
N GLU A 79 5.65 -10.18 12.41
CA GLU A 79 5.28 -11.50 12.91
C GLU A 79 3.95 -11.45 13.66
N ALA A 80 3.74 -10.43 14.48
CA ALA A 80 2.45 -10.19 15.13
C ALA A 80 1.34 -9.97 14.10
N ARG A 81 1.59 -9.13 13.09
CA ARG A 81 0.62 -8.87 12.03
C ARG A 81 0.28 -10.14 11.23
N ARG A 82 1.30 -10.91 10.88
CA ARG A 82 1.12 -12.21 10.19
C ARG A 82 0.27 -13.17 11.02
N ALA A 83 0.57 -13.30 12.30
CA ALA A 83 -0.19 -14.16 13.20
C ALA A 83 -1.67 -13.71 13.33
N GLU A 84 -1.92 -12.41 13.46
CA GLU A 84 -3.28 -11.85 13.53
C GLU A 84 -4.11 -12.15 12.27
N LEU A 85 -3.52 -12.00 11.08
CA LEU A 85 -4.21 -12.26 9.82
C LEU A 85 -4.43 -13.76 9.59
N LEU A 86 -3.44 -14.61 9.90
CA LEU A 86 -3.60 -16.05 9.82
C LEU A 86 -4.63 -16.59 10.82
N ALA A 87 -4.75 -15.96 12.00
CA ALA A 87 -5.81 -16.32 12.95
C ALA A 87 -7.22 -16.08 12.38
N ILE A 88 -7.40 -15.05 11.51
CA ILE A 88 -8.67 -14.85 10.80
C ILE A 88 -8.96 -16.02 9.85
N LYS A 89 -7.94 -16.49 9.14
CA LYS A 89 -8.05 -17.65 8.24
C LYS A 89 -8.58 -18.88 8.99
N GLU A 90 -8.03 -19.16 10.14
CA GLU A 90 -8.44 -20.31 11.00
C GLU A 90 -9.82 -20.07 11.64
N GLU A 91 -10.05 -18.90 12.25
CA GLU A 91 -11.27 -18.56 12.96
C GLU A 91 -12.52 -18.65 12.07
N PHE A 92 -12.43 -18.18 10.83
CA PHE A 92 -13.55 -18.15 9.90
C PHE A 92 -13.55 -19.28 8.87
N GLY A 93 -12.53 -20.12 8.83
CA GLY A 93 -12.39 -21.22 7.87
C GLY A 93 -12.40 -20.68 6.43
N VAL A 94 -11.62 -19.68 6.15
CA VAL A 94 -11.45 -19.07 4.81
C VAL A 94 -10.05 -19.34 4.30
N GLU A 95 -9.90 -19.47 2.98
CA GLU A 95 -8.61 -19.69 2.35
C GLU A 95 -8.13 -18.43 1.65
N PHE A 96 -6.89 -18.02 1.93
CA PHE A 96 -6.19 -16.96 1.25
C PHE A 96 -4.66 -17.14 1.36
N GLU A 97 -3.95 -16.55 0.44
CA GLU A 97 -2.50 -16.37 0.50
C GLU A 97 -2.17 -14.97 0.97
N LEU A 98 -1.21 -14.83 1.85
CA LEU A 98 -0.88 -13.58 2.54
C LEU A 98 0.47 -13.03 2.07
N PHE A 99 0.51 -11.74 1.80
CA PHE A 99 1.73 -10.97 1.60
C PHE A 99 1.65 -9.69 2.43
N LEU A 100 2.67 -9.43 3.23
CA LEU A 100 2.74 -8.21 4.04
C LEU A 100 3.62 -7.15 3.35
N LEU A 101 3.05 -5.94 3.19
CA LEU A 101 3.80 -4.80 2.69
C LEU A 101 4.82 -4.34 3.74
N PRO A 102 6.01 -3.87 3.32
CA PRO A 102 6.36 -3.52 1.94
C PRO A 102 6.89 -4.69 1.08
N ASN A 103 7.43 -5.77 1.65
CA ASN A 103 8.14 -6.80 0.88
C ASN A 103 8.06 -8.22 1.50
N ASP A 104 7.07 -8.47 2.34
CA ASP A 104 6.82 -9.73 3.05
C ASP A 104 7.91 -10.15 4.06
N LYS A 105 8.85 -9.25 4.35
CA LYS A 105 10.01 -9.51 5.21
C LYS A 105 10.26 -8.40 6.23
N ASP A 106 10.16 -7.14 5.80
CA ASP A 106 10.45 -5.98 6.63
C ASP A 106 9.14 -5.42 7.23
N THR A 107 9.26 -4.72 8.35
CA THR A 107 8.17 -3.90 8.90
C THR A 107 7.90 -2.69 8.03
N GLY A 108 6.69 -2.16 8.09
CA GLY A 108 6.31 -0.96 7.35
C GLY A 108 4.95 -1.07 6.68
N ALA A 109 4.74 -0.19 5.69
CA ALA A 109 3.47 0.02 5.01
C ALA A 109 3.68 0.24 3.51
N LEU A 110 2.58 0.51 2.78
CA LEU A 110 2.65 0.88 1.36
C LEU A 110 3.61 2.06 1.14
N GLU A 111 3.64 3.06 2.04
CA GLU A 111 4.51 4.21 1.90
C GLU A 111 6.00 3.82 1.90
N ASP A 112 6.39 2.79 2.66
CA ASP A 112 7.76 2.26 2.65
C ASP A 112 8.10 1.63 1.31
N LEU A 113 7.18 0.88 0.72
CA LEU A 113 7.34 0.35 -0.63
C LEU A 113 7.48 1.51 -1.63
N LEU A 114 6.62 2.52 -1.56
CA LEU A 114 6.62 3.66 -2.47
C LEU A 114 7.93 4.46 -2.41
N GLU A 115 8.52 4.66 -1.23
CA GLU A 115 9.82 5.31 -1.09
C GLU A 115 10.94 4.57 -1.83
N ASN A 116 10.87 3.25 -1.89
CA ASN A 116 11.87 2.40 -2.54
C ASN A 116 11.68 2.27 -4.06
N ILE A 117 10.58 2.77 -4.60
CA ILE A 117 10.29 2.70 -6.05
C ILE A 117 10.15 4.08 -6.70
N ILE A 118 10.52 5.16 -6.03
CA ILE A 118 10.57 6.47 -6.68
C ILE A 118 11.55 6.43 -7.86
N ASN A 119 11.25 7.25 -8.88
CA ASN A 119 12.19 7.38 -10.00
C ASN A 119 13.54 7.87 -9.46
N PRO A 120 14.66 7.17 -9.74
CA PRO A 120 15.98 7.53 -9.23
C PRO A 120 16.40 8.99 -9.53
N ASN A 121 15.92 9.57 -10.62
CA ASN A 121 16.19 10.97 -10.95
C ASN A 121 15.55 11.96 -9.95
N ASN A 122 14.60 11.51 -9.16
CA ASN A 122 13.92 12.32 -8.16
C ASN A 122 14.50 12.13 -6.74
N GLN A 123 15.56 11.34 -6.60
CA GLN A 123 16.23 11.13 -5.30
C GLN A 123 16.56 12.45 -4.59
N PRO A 124 17.03 13.52 -5.27
CA PRO A 124 17.29 14.80 -4.61
C PRO A 124 16.10 15.41 -3.86
N VAL A 125 14.86 15.12 -4.27
CA VAL A 125 13.67 15.57 -3.55
C VAL A 125 13.53 14.83 -2.21
N MET A 126 13.82 13.53 -2.21
CA MET A 126 13.79 12.72 -0.99
C MET A 126 14.93 13.08 -0.03
N ASP A 127 16.10 13.40 -0.55
CA ASP A 127 17.24 13.87 0.26
C ASP A 127 16.92 15.20 0.96
N CYS A 128 16.20 16.11 0.29
CA CYS A 128 15.68 17.33 0.92
C CYS A 128 14.70 17.02 2.05
N TRP A 129 13.80 16.04 1.86
CA TRP A 129 12.84 15.64 2.89
C TRP A 129 13.55 15.01 4.09
N GLN A 130 14.50 14.12 3.86
CA GLN A 130 15.30 13.52 4.92
C GLN A 130 16.01 14.60 5.75
N THR A 131 16.63 15.58 5.09
CA THR A 131 17.27 16.73 5.76
C THR A 131 16.24 17.52 6.62
N TYR A 132 15.01 17.66 6.11
CA TYR A 132 13.93 18.32 6.86
C TYR A 132 13.54 17.53 8.12
N GLU A 133 13.39 16.22 8.02
CA GLU A 133 13.05 15.33 9.16
C GLU A 133 14.17 15.37 10.23
N GLU A 134 15.43 15.27 9.81
CA GLU A 134 16.59 15.36 10.70
C GLU A 134 16.60 16.68 11.47
N LYS A 135 16.41 17.81 10.79
CA LYS A 135 16.37 19.13 11.40
C LYS A 135 15.17 19.28 12.35
N LEU A 136 14.00 18.74 12.01
CA LEU A 136 12.85 18.74 12.92
C LEU A 136 13.16 17.97 14.21
N GLY A 137 13.87 16.87 14.14
CA GLY A 137 14.27 16.08 15.29
C GLY A 137 15.19 16.85 16.28
N GLU A 138 15.93 17.82 15.79
CA GLU A 138 16.84 18.67 16.59
C GLU A 138 16.13 19.86 17.23
N VAL A 139 15.04 20.36 16.63
CA VAL A 139 14.33 21.54 17.12
C VAL A 139 13.66 21.28 18.47
N ARG A 140 13.80 22.25 19.38
CA ARG A 140 13.15 22.26 20.68
C ARG A 140 12.37 23.55 20.85
N ILE A 141 11.08 23.43 21.16
CA ILE A 141 10.20 24.57 21.42
C ILE A 141 9.90 24.61 22.94
N PRO A 142 10.51 25.52 23.71
CA PRO A 142 10.39 25.51 25.19
C PRO A 142 8.97 25.60 25.73
N THR A 143 8.06 26.21 24.96
CA THR A 143 6.65 26.39 25.33
C THR A 143 5.76 25.18 25.03
N LYS A 144 6.31 24.15 24.33
CA LYS A 144 5.59 22.91 24.00
C LYS A 144 5.93 21.80 25.01
N THR A 145 4.96 20.94 25.32
CA THR A 145 5.15 19.78 26.20
C THR A 145 4.70 18.50 25.47
N PRO A 146 5.61 17.57 25.19
CA PRO A 146 7.08 17.68 25.27
C PRO A 146 7.64 18.74 24.31
N PRO A 147 8.84 19.26 24.54
CA PRO A 147 9.43 20.35 23.74
C PRO A 147 9.88 19.91 22.35
N THR A 148 9.82 18.62 22.05
CA THR A 148 10.18 18.02 20.76
C THR A 148 9.08 18.21 19.70
N LEU A 149 9.46 18.27 18.44
CA LEU A 149 8.52 18.26 17.31
C LEU A 149 8.20 16.82 16.90
N THR A 150 7.01 16.66 16.34
CA THR A 150 6.60 15.40 15.72
C THR A 150 7.10 15.38 14.28
N ILE A 151 7.77 14.30 13.90
CA ILE A 151 8.12 14.06 12.50
C ILE A 151 6.81 13.73 11.74
N PRO A 152 6.56 14.36 10.58
CA PRO A 152 5.39 14.05 9.78
C PRO A 152 5.31 12.57 9.39
N ALA A 153 4.10 12.04 9.27
CA ALA A 153 3.89 10.67 8.82
C ALA A 153 4.43 10.45 7.40
N LYS A 154 4.86 9.22 7.08
CA LYS A 154 5.38 8.82 5.76
C LYS A 154 4.44 9.20 4.61
N LYS A 155 3.14 9.06 4.83
CA LYS A 155 2.12 9.50 3.88
C LYS A 155 2.28 10.98 3.49
N THR A 156 2.61 11.85 4.45
CA THR A 156 2.87 13.28 4.19
C THR A 156 4.09 13.46 3.28
N LYS A 157 5.12 12.65 3.45
CA LYS A 157 6.31 12.64 2.61
C LYS A 157 5.97 12.31 1.15
N ILE A 158 5.18 11.26 0.92
CA ILE A 158 4.73 10.88 -0.44
C ILE A 158 3.87 11.99 -1.07
N TYR A 159 2.98 12.63 -0.29
CA TYR A 159 2.20 13.78 -0.77
C TYR A 159 3.09 14.96 -1.15
N ALA A 160 4.07 15.31 -0.31
CA ALA A 160 5.00 16.41 -0.57
C ALA A 160 5.89 16.11 -1.79
N TYR A 161 6.39 14.89 -1.92
CA TYR A 161 7.11 14.43 -3.10
C TYR A 161 6.34 14.68 -4.39
N LEU A 162 5.11 14.21 -4.45
CA LEU A 162 4.26 14.40 -5.63
C LEU A 162 3.86 15.87 -5.85
N GLU A 163 3.60 16.64 -4.78
CA GLU A 163 3.28 18.06 -4.89
C GLU A 163 4.47 18.86 -5.44
N THR A 164 5.68 18.49 -5.07
CA THR A 164 6.91 19.12 -5.60
C THR A 164 7.06 18.88 -7.10
N LEU A 165 6.70 17.70 -7.60
CA LEU A 165 6.81 17.37 -9.03
C LEU A 165 5.64 17.87 -9.86
N LEU A 166 4.43 17.80 -9.33
CA LEU A 166 3.19 18.11 -10.07
C LEU A 166 2.78 19.57 -9.92
N GLY A 167 3.06 20.20 -8.78
CA GLY A 167 2.66 21.55 -8.45
C GLY A 167 1.42 21.64 -7.55
N THR A 168 0.98 22.88 -7.27
CA THR A 168 0.02 23.20 -6.19
C THR A 168 -1.37 23.61 -6.65
N SER A 169 -1.64 23.63 -7.96
CA SER A 169 -2.96 23.97 -8.49
C SER A 169 -4.02 22.96 -8.05
N LYS A 170 -5.30 23.36 -8.04
CA LYS A 170 -6.42 22.48 -7.67
C LYS A 170 -6.47 21.19 -8.49
N THR A 171 -6.15 21.26 -9.79
CA THR A 171 -6.13 20.11 -10.69
C THR A 171 -4.97 19.17 -10.33
N GLN A 172 -3.77 19.73 -10.10
CA GLN A 172 -2.59 18.95 -9.72
C GLN A 172 -2.78 18.26 -8.36
N LYS A 173 -3.30 18.97 -7.35
CA LYS A 173 -3.64 18.39 -6.05
C LYS A 173 -4.63 17.23 -6.12
N LYS A 174 -5.49 17.21 -7.15
CA LYS A 174 -6.39 16.08 -7.37
C LYS A 174 -5.62 14.79 -7.76
N LEU A 175 -4.53 14.93 -8.53
CA LEU A 175 -3.71 13.80 -9.00
C LEU A 175 -2.82 13.21 -7.89
N ILE A 176 -2.60 13.96 -6.81
CA ILE A 176 -1.78 13.53 -5.67
C ILE A 176 -2.58 12.61 -4.74
N LYS A 177 -3.91 12.75 -4.71
CA LYS A 177 -4.77 11.95 -3.83
C LYS A 177 -4.67 10.46 -4.14
N ASP A 178 -4.70 9.64 -3.11
CA ASP A 178 -4.51 8.19 -3.15
C ASP A 178 -5.28 7.52 -4.30
N ALA A 179 -6.58 7.71 -4.39
CA ALA A 179 -7.43 7.12 -5.42
C ALA A 179 -7.17 7.62 -6.87
N ASN A 180 -6.39 8.68 -7.04
CA ASN A 180 -6.14 9.30 -8.35
C ASN A 180 -4.68 9.26 -8.78
N ARG A 181 -3.78 8.73 -7.93
CA ARG A 181 -2.37 8.58 -8.28
C ARG A 181 -2.22 7.72 -9.52
N ASN A 182 -1.23 8.06 -10.32
CA ASN A 182 -0.83 7.25 -11.46
C ASN A 182 0.55 6.65 -11.16
N TYR A 183 0.56 5.41 -10.72
CA TYR A 183 1.80 4.70 -10.40
C TYR A 183 2.55 4.22 -11.65
N GLU A 184 1.92 4.18 -12.81
CA GLU A 184 2.55 3.89 -14.10
C GLU A 184 3.31 5.10 -14.68
N ASN A 185 3.20 6.28 -14.05
CA ASN A 185 3.96 7.44 -14.49
C ASN A 185 5.45 7.28 -14.16
N THR A 186 6.22 6.89 -15.16
CA THR A 186 7.66 6.65 -15.03
C THR A 186 8.49 7.89 -14.66
N LEU A 187 7.93 9.11 -14.77
CA LEU A 187 8.57 10.31 -14.25
C LEU A 187 8.56 10.36 -12.71
N HIS A 188 7.64 9.63 -12.08
CA HIS A 188 7.49 9.60 -10.62
C HIS A 188 7.99 8.29 -10.02
N TRP A 189 7.65 7.16 -10.65
CA TRP A 189 7.79 5.82 -10.08
C TRP A 189 8.60 4.90 -10.99
N ASN A 190 9.29 3.95 -10.40
CA ASN A 190 9.96 2.85 -11.08
C ASN A 190 9.29 1.53 -10.68
N LEU A 191 8.31 1.08 -11.47
CA LEU A 191 7.62 -0.19 -11.23
C LEU A 191 8.46 -1.42 -11.61
N ASP A 192 9.65 -1.22 -12.20
CA ASP A 192 10.64 -2.27 -12.48
C ASP A 192 11.76 -2.32 -11.43
N ALA A 193 11.59 -1.60 -10.30
CA ALA A 193 12.58 -1.60 -9.23
C ALA A 193 12.77 -3.02 -8.64
N GLU A 194 14.01 -3.42 -8.40
CA GLU A 194 14.35 -4.70 -7.77
C GLU A 194 13.62 -4.90 -6.42
N TYR A 195 13.32 -3.83 -5.73
CA TYR A 195 12.56 -3.86 -4.48
C TYR A 195 11.17 -4.50 -4.62
N LEU A 196 10.58 -4.48 -5.81
CA LEU A 196 9.28 -5.09 -6.11
C LEU A 196 9.36 -6.58 -6.49
N GLU A 197 10.55 -7.16 -6.66
CA GLU A 197 10.68 -8.56 -7.07
C GLU A 197 9.99 -9.57 -6.13
N PRO A 198 9.99 -9.43 -4.79
CA PRO A 198 9.21 -10.31 -3.92
C PRO A 198 7.70 -10.24 -4.20
N LEU A 199 7.16 -9.03 -4.37
CA LEU A 199 5.74 -8.81 -4.67
C LEU A 199 5.37 -9.36 -6.05
N LYS A 200 6.22 -9.11 -7.06
CA LYS A 200 6.06 -9.63 -8.42
C LYS A 200 6.06 -11.15 -8.43
N ALA A 201 7.06 -11.78 -7.77
CA ALA A 201 7.16 -13.23 -7.68
C ALA A 201 5.92 -13.85 -7.02
N PHE A 202 5.40 -13.20 -5.96
CA PHE A 202 4.18 -13.64 -5.29
C PHE A 202 2.96 -13.56 -6.24
N LEU A 203 2.75 -12.44 -6.92
CA LEU A 203 1.65 -12.29 -7.88
C LEU A 203 1.76 -13.30 -9.03
N MET A 204 2.94 -13.45 -9.61
CA MET A 204 3.21 -14.39 -10.71
C MET A 204 3.02 -15.86 -10.32
N LYS A 205 3.20 -16.21 -9.03
CA LYS A 205 2.99 -17.58 -8.53
C LYS A 205 1.51 -17.96 -8.50
N TYR A 206 0.64 -17.01 -8.23
CA TYR A 206 -0.78 -17.30 -7.95
C TYR A 206 -1.73 -16.86 -9.05
N LEU A 207 -1.35 -15.91 -9.90
CA LEU A 207 -2.15 -15.36 -11.01
C LEU A 207 -1.65 -15.82 -12.37
#